data_6b4d1b9b8a52cd8f996bbc3567237a69
#
_entry.id   6b4d1b9b8a52cd8f996bbc3567237a69
#
_cell.length_a   1.000
_cell.length_b   1.000
_cell.length_c   1.000
_cell.angle_alpha   90.00
_cell.angle_beta   90.00
_cell.angle_gamma   90.00
#
_symmetry.space_group_name_H-M   'P 1'
#
loop_
_entity.id
_entity.type
_entity.pdbx_description
1 polymer ?
#
loop_
_entity_poly.entity_id
_entity_poly.type
_entity_poly.pdbx_seq_one_letter_code
_entity_poly.pdbx_strand_id
1 'polypeptide(L)'
;MERIRELLNTSYAHKRGYTGKGITVAVMDTGLFLHKDLRGRVKGFYDVLGNETECYDDNGHGTHVAGIIGADGCASRGQYMGMAPGCGILPIKVLDRRGGGNTRQVKKAIRWMLEHKDEYNIRILNISVGMLKNAREEEQVELIKLVEEVWDAGIVVVAAAGNNGPAGNSVTIPGICRTIITVGSSD
;
A
#
# COMPACT_ATOMS: atom_id res chain seq x y z
N MET A 1 -1.91 14.30 -10.13
CA MET A 1 -1.86 12.96 -10.77
C MET A 1 -1.57 13.05 -12.28
N GLU A 2 -2.18 13.95 -13.02
CA GLU A 2 -1.99 14.09 -14.47
C GLU A 2 -0.51 14.23 -14.87
N ARG A 3 0.21 15.21 -14.30
CA ARG A 3 1.65 15.41 -14.54
C ARG A 3 2.50 14.15 -14.31
N ILE A 4 2.21 13.38 -13.23
CA ILE A 4 2.95 12.15 -12.93
C ILE A 4 2.64 11.06 -13.97
N ARG A 5 1.38 10.93 -14.38
CA ARG A 5 0.99 9.97 -15.42
C ARG A 5 1.62 10.30 -16.77
N GLU A 6 1.75 11.57 -17.11
CA GLU A 6 2.45 12.04 -18.32
C GLU A 6 3.93 11.71 -18.23
N LEU A 7 4.59 12.05 -17.11
CA LEU A 7 6.01 11.77 -16.88
C LEU A 7 6.33 10.26 -17.01
N LEU A 8 5.47 9.41 -16.47
CA LEU A 8 5.63 7.95 -16.51
C LEU A 8 5.03 7.32 -17.77
N ASN A 9 4.46 8.11 -18.67
CA ASN A 9 3.82 7.66 -19.92
C ASN A 9 2.80 6.52 -19.69
N THR A 10 1.98 6.64 -18.63
CA THR A 10 0.99 5.60 -18.27
C THR A 10 -0.04 5.37 -19.38
N SER A 11 -0.31 6.38 -20.19
CA SER A 11 -1.21 6.29 -21.35
C SER A 11 -0.79 5.20 -22.35
N TYR A 12 0.52 5.01 -22.53
CA TYR A 12 1.06 3.95 -23.37
C TYR A 12 0.72 2.54 -22.82
N ALA A 13 0.87 2.35 -21.50
CA ALA A 13 0.52 1.10 -20.84
C ALA A 13 -1.00 0.83 -20.90
N HIS A 14 -1.81 1.86 -20.61
CA HIS A 14 -3.27 1.75 -20.60
C HIS A 14 -3.83 1.43 -21.99
N LYS A 15 -3.33 2.06 -23.06
CA LYS A 15 -3.72 1.77 -24.45
C LYS A 15 -3.44 0.31 -24.86
N ARG A 16 -2.50 -0.36 -24.20
CA ARG A 16 -2.17 -1.77 -24.40
C ARG A 16 -2.91 -2.71 -23.43
N GLY A 17 -3.84 -2.18 -22.64
CA GLY A 17 -4.64 -2.96 -21.71
C GLY A 17 -3.97 -3.19 -20.34
N TYR A 18 -2.79 -2.65 -20.08
CA TYR A 18 -2.10 -2.76 -18.79
C TYR A 18 -2.69 -1.78 -17.77
N THR A 19 -3.86 -2.10 -17.26
CA THR A 19 -4.61 -1.28 -16.29
C THR A 19 -4.59 -1.85 -14.87
N GLY A 20 -3.89 -2.95 -14.64
CA GLY A 20 -3.94 -3.70 -13.38
C GLY A 20 -5.14 -4.65 -13.24
N LYS A 21 -5.95 -4.82 -14.29
CA LYS A 21 -7.11 -5.75 -14.26
C LYS A 21 -6.65 -7.16 -13.94
N GLY A 22 -7.35 -7.79 -12.98
CA GLY A 22 -7.01 -9.14 -12.50
C GLY A 22 -5.92 -9.19 -11.44
N ILE A 23 -5.36 -8.03 -11.01
CA ILE A 23 -4.36 -7.93 -9.95
C ILE A 23 -4.98 -7.22 -8.76
N THR A 24 -4.74 -7.70 -7.55
CA THR A 24 -5.09 -7.00 -6.32
C THR A 24 -3.85 -6.42 -5.66
N VAL A 25 -3.94 -5.16 -5.26
CA VAL A 25 -2.95 -4.46 -4.45
C VAL A 25 -3.45 -4.42 -3.01
N ALA A 26 -2.72 -5.04 -2.09
CA ALA A 26 -2.93 -4.86 -0.67
C ALA A 26 -2.29 -3.53 -0.25
N VAL A 27 -3.05 -2.69 0.47
CA VAL A 27 -2.62 -1.36 0.91
C VAL A 27 -2.65 -1.34 2.43
N MET A 28 -1.47 -1.44 3.06
CA MET A 28 -1.30 -1.32 4.51
C MET A 28 -1.15 0.15 4.91
N ASP A 29 -2.21 0.71 5.50
CA ASP A 29 -2.30 2.15 5.78
C ASP A 29 -3.36 2.45 6.88
N THR A 30 -3.94 3.65 6.87
CA THR A 30 -4.97 4.12 7.82
C THR A 30 -6.37 3.58 7.54
N GLY A 31 -6.57 2.82 6.47
CA GLY A 31 -7.86 2.30 6.05
C GLY A 31 -8.28 2.80 4.67
N LEU A 32 -9.57 2.74 4.38
CA LEU A 32 -10.14 3.21 3.11
C LEU A 32 -11.55 3.76 3.32
N PHE A 33 -11.79 4.98 2.83
CA PHE A 33 -13.13 5.49 2.58
C PHE A 33 -13.61 5.02 1.20
N LEU A 34 -14.82 4.45 1.11
CA LEU A 34 -15.38 3.92 -0.14
C LEU A 34 -15.76 5.04 -1.13
N HIS A 35 -14.74 5.69 -1.68
CA HIS A 35 -14.92 6.68 -2.73
C HIS A 35 -15.46 6.06 -4.02
N LYS A 36 -16.28 6.80 -4.77
CA LYS A 36 -16.89 6.29 -6.02
C LYS A 36 -15.89 5.81 -7.06
N ASP A 37 -14.69 6.40 -7.13
CA ASP A 37 -13.62 5.99 -8.04
C ASP A 37 -12.96 4.65 -7.67
N LEU A 38 -13.31 4.07 -6.52
CA LEU A 38 -12.82 2.78 -6.03
C LEU A 38 -13.92 1.73 -5.94
N ARG A 39 -15.19 2.12 -6.14
CA ARG A 39 -16.35 1.23 -6.02
C ARG A 39 -16.23 0.02 -6.95
N GLY A 40 -16.67 -1.15 -6.46
CA GLY A 40 -16.67 -2.41 -7.20
C GLY A 40 -15.27 -3.06 -7.35
N ARG A 41 -14.21 -2.39 -6.86
CA ARG A 41 -12.85 -2.93 -6.95
C ARG A 41 -12.19 -3.16 -5.59
N VAL A 42 -12.82 -2.75 -4.51
CA VAL A 42 -12.43 -3.15 -3.15
C VAL A 42 -12.81 -4.61 -2.96
N LYS A 43 -11.82 -5.45 -2.65
CA LYS A 43 -11.95 -6.91 -2.60
C LYS A 43 -12.30 -7.45 -1.21
N GLY A 44 -12.04 -6.68 -0.19
CA GLY A 44 -12.27 -6.97 1.20
C GLY A 44 -11.71 -5.84 2.06
N PHE A 45 -11.70 -6.03 3.37
CA PHE A 45 -11.13 -5.10 4.33
C PHE A 45 -10.64 -5.88 5.55
N TYR A 46 -9.48 -5.53 6.06
CA TYR A 46 -8.97 -6.07 7.31
C TYR A 46 -8.55 -4.96 8.27
N ASP A 47 -9.24 -4.87 9.40
CA ASP A 47 -8.90 -3.95 10.50
C ASP A 47 -8.08 -4.69 11.55
N VAL A 48 -6.78 -4.38 11.62
CA VAL A 48 -5.85 -4.95 12.61
C VAL A 48 -6.02 -4.32 13.99
N LEU A 49 -6.56 -3.11 14.04
CA LEU A 49 -6.69 -2.29 15.24
C LEU A 49 -7.98 -2.59 16.02
N GLY A 50 -9.03 -2.93 15.30
CA GLY A 50 -10.37 -3.17 15.82
C GLY A 50 -10.96 -4.48 15.29
N ASN A 51 -12.27 -4.52 15.23
CA ASN A 51 -13.03 -5.64 14.68
C ASN A 51 -14.04 -5.15 13.62
N GLU A 52 -13.80 -3.98 13.04
CA GLU A 52 -14.68 -3.45 12.00
C GLU A 52 -14.53 -4.27 10.73
N THR A 53 -15.65 -4.61 10.14
CA THR A 53 -15.71 -5.40 8.88
C THR A 53 -15.99 -4.52 7.67
N GLU A 54 -16.50 -3.32 7.88
CA GLU A 54 -16.75 -2.34 6.83
C GLU A 54 -15.58 -1.38 6.68
N CYS A 55 -15.25 -1.04 5.43
CA CYS A 55 -14.18 -0.12 5.13
C CYS A 55 -14.43 1.26 5.75
N TYR A 56 -13.47 1.73 6.50
CA TYR A 56 -13.42 3.11 6.98
C TYR A 56 -12.00 3.65 6.98
N ASP A 57 -11.88 4.97 6.98
CA ASP A 57 -10.61 5.69 7.11
C ASP A 57 -10.87 6.97 7.92
N ASP A 58 -10.38 6.99 9.13
CA ASP A 58 -10.52 8.08 10.09
C ASP A 58 -9.34 9.07 10.07
N ASN A 59 -8.44 8.92 9.07
CA ASN A 59 -7.30 9.79 8.80
C ASN A 59 -7.34 10.39 7.38
N GLY A 60 -7.59 9.55 6.37
CA GLY A 60 -7.63 9.92 4.96
C GLY A 60 -6.38 9.55 4.15
N HIS A 61 -5.23 9.24 4.80
CA HIS A 61 -3.99 8.93 4.11
C HIS A 61 -4.11 7.65 3.26
N GLY A 62 -4.66 6.56 3.83
CA GLY A 62 -4.84 5.30 3.12
C GLY A 62 -5.78 5.43 1.92
N THR A 63 -6.85 6.21 2.06
CA THR A 63 -7.78 6.52 0.97
C THR A 63 -7.07 7.26 -0.15
N HIS A 64 -6.21 8.24 0.17
CA HIS A 64 -5.41 8.96 -0.81
C HIS A 64 -4.43 8.04 -1.54
N VAL A 65 -3.69 7.21 -0.80
CA VAL A 65 -2.77 6.22 -1.38
C VAL A 65 -3.49 5.25 -2.31
N ALA A 66 -4.61 4.68 -1.87
CA ALA A 66 -5.44 3.81 -2.69
C ALA A 66 -5.95 4.50 -3.97
N GLY A 67 -6.28 5.79 -3.87
CA GLY A 67 -6.66 6.63 -5.01
C GLY A 67 -5.52 6.79 -6.03
N ILE A 68 -4.30 7.06 -5.56
CA ILE A 68 -3.10 7.14 -6.41
C ILE A 68 -2.86 5.81 -7.14
N ILE A 69 -3.04 4.69 -6.44
CA ILE A 69 -2.85 3.36 -7.01
C ILE A 69 -3.94 3.06 -8.04
N GLY A 70 -5.21 3.17 -7.66
CA GLY A 70 -6.26 2.51 -8.41
C GLY A 70 -7.55 3.29 -8.66
N ALA A 71 -7.63 4.61 -8.41
CA ALA A 71 -8.84 5.36 -8.78
C ALA A 71 -9.11 5.29 -10.29
N ASP A 72 -10.35 5.04 -10.70
CA ASP A 72 -10.73 5.04 -12.12
C ASP A 72 -10.99 6.45 -12.67
N GLY A 73 -11.04 7.44 -11.78
CA GLY A 73 -11.24 8.84 -12.13
C GLY A 73 -12.66 9.19 -12.55
N CYS A 74 -13.65 8.33 -12.33
CA CYS A 74 -15.03 8.60 -12.75
C CYS A 74 -15.60 9.87 -12.13
N ALA A 75 -15.17 10.22 -10.90
CA ALA A 75 -15.56 11.44 -10.21
C ALA A 75 -15.05 12.71 -10.88
N SER A 76 -13.93 12.62 -11.60
CA SER A 76 -13.19 13.75 -12.15
C SER A 76 -13.06 13.69 -13.67
N ARG A 77 -13.87 12.89 -14.34
CA ARG A 77 -13.78 12.65 -15.79
C ARG A 77 -12.36 12.24 -16.24
N GLY A 78 -11.68 11.44 -15.42
CA GLY A 78 -10.34 10.91 -15.67
C GLY A 78 -9.18 11.79 -15.18
N GLN A 79 -9.42 13.02 -14.72
CA GLN A 79 -8.37 13.94 -14.28
C GLN A 79 -7.54 13.36 -13.11
N TYR A 80 -8.20 12.75 -12.14
CA TYR A 80 -7.55 12.14 -10.97
C TYR A 80 -7.49 10.61 -11.05
N MET A 81 -7.44 10.06 -12.26
CA MET A 81 -7.24 8.61 -12.45
C MET A 81 -5.90 8.15 -11.84
N GLY A 82 -5.91 7.02 -11.15
CA GLY A 82 -4.73 6.37 -10.59
C GLY A 82 -3.84 5.70 -11.65
N MET A 83 -2.76 5.09 -11.19
CA MET A 83 -1.77 4.43 -12.06
C MET A 83 -2.29 3.12 -12.64
N ALA A 84 -3.04 2.34 -11.87
CA ALA A 84 -3.61 1.05 -12.25
C ALA A 84 -5.14 1.04 -12.05
N PRO A 85 -5.91 1.78 -12.90
CA PRO A 85 -7.33 2.05 -12.66
C PRO A 85 -8.23 0.81 -12.76
N GLY A 86 -7.70 -0.32 -13.19
CA GLY A 86 -8.40 -1.60 -13.27
C GLY A 86 -8.06 -2.58 -12.14
N CYS A 87 -7.12 -2.26 -11.25
CA CYS A 87 -6.71 -3.18 -10.19
C CYS A 87 -7.78 -3.32 -9.07
N GLY A 88 -7.77 -4.46 -8.41
CA GLY A 88 -8.43 -4.64 -7.12
C GLY A 88 -7.63 -3.96 -6.01
N ILE A 89 -8.32 -3.47 -4.98
CA ILE A 89 -7.72 -2.89 -3.78
C ILE A 89 -8.17 -3.72 -2.58
N LEU A 90 -7.22 -4.11 -1.74
CA LEU A 90 -7.46 -4.74 -0.45
C LEU A 90 -6.87 -3.84 0.64
N PRO A 91 -7.67 -2.97 1.26
CA PRO A 91 -7.21 -2.13 2.35
C PRO A 91 -6.97 -2.97 3.61
N ILE A 92 -5.82 -2.75 4.25
CA ILE A 92 -5.47 -3.36 5.53
C ILE A 92 -5.13 -2.21 6.49
N LYS A 93 -6.04 -1.95 7.43
CA LYS A 93 -5.85 -0.87 8.38
C LYS A 93 -4.91 -1.29 9.50
N VAL A 94 -3.71 -0.71 9.49
CA VAL A 94 -2.64 -0.92 10.48
C VAL A 94 -2.28 0.35 11.22
N LEU A 95 -2.79 1.52 10.77
CA LEU A 95 -2.56 2.82 11.36
C LEU A 95 -3.86 3.42 11.90
N ASP A 96 -3.76 4.06 13.06
CA ASP A 96 -4.87 4.76 13.71
C ASP A 96 -5.18 6.12 13.05
N ARG A 97 -6.14 6.84 13.61
CA ARG A 97 -6.58 8.17 13.15
C ARG A 97 -5.47 9.23 13.14
N ARG A 98 -4.37 9.01 13.85
CA ARG A 98 -3.21 9.91 13.91
C ARG A 98 -2.06 9.45 13.02
N GLY A 99 -2.26 8.35 12.26
CA GLY A 99 -1.22 7.73 11.47
C GLY A 99 -0.21 6.93 12.32
N GLY A 100 -0.54 6.66 13.58
CA GLY A 100 0.28 5.84 14.48
C GLY A 100 0.00 4.35 14.30
N GLY A 101 1.04 3.55 14.43
CA GLY A 101 0.97 2.09 14.40
C GLY A 101 2.20 1.47 15.06
N ASN A 102 2.24 0.16 15.15
CA ASN A 102 3.38 -0.55 15.72
C ASN A 102 3.74 -1.81 14.91
N THR A 103 4.95 -2.32 15.14
CA THR A 103 5.50 -3.50 14.44
C THR A 103 4.61 -4.72 14.56
N ARG A 104 4.01 -4.95 15.74
CA ARG A 104 3.13 -6.08 15.98
C ARG A 104 1.91 -6.06 15.06
N GLN A 105 1.30 -4.88 14.87
CA GLN A 105 0.15 -4.70 13.98
C GLN A 105 0.53 -4.98 12.52
N VAL A 106 1.66 -4.45 12.05
CA VAL A 106 2.16 -4.71 10.70
C VAL A 106 2.46 -6.20 10.49
N LYS A 107 3.13 -6.85 11.44
CA LYS A 107 3.39 -8.31 11.37
C LYS A 107 2.09 -9.12 11.33
N LYS A 108 1.11 -8.77 12.15
CA LYS A 108 -0.22 -9.41 12.13
C LYS A 108 -0.90 -9.26 10.76
N ALA A 109 -0.84 -8.06 10.20
CA ALA A 109 -1.39 -7.75 8.88
C ALA A 109 -0.73 -8.57 7.76
N ILE A 110 0.61 -8.68 7.77
CA ILE A 110 1.35 -9.43 6.77
C ILE A 110 0.99 -10.93 6.84
N ARG A 111 0.95 -11.51 8.03
CA ARG A 111 0.59 -12.93 8.19
C ARG A 111 -0.82 -13.21 7.67
N TRP A 112 -1.80 -12.40 8.08
CA TRP A 112 -3.16 -12.51 7.57
C TRP A 112 -3.20 -12.38 6.04
N MET A 113 -2.49 -11.42 5.48
CA MET A 113 -2.43 -11.21 4.03
C MET A 113 -1.83 -12.42 3.30
N LEU A 114 -0.77 -13.05 3.82
CA LEU A 114 -0.17 -14.25 3.25
C LEU A 114 -1.14 -15.44 3.25
N GLU A 115 -1.93 -15.60 4.32
CA GLU A 115 -2.95 -16.65 4.44
C GLU A 115 -4.07 -16.48 3.41
N HIS A 116 -4.38 -15.23 3.01
CA HIS A 116 -5.48 -14.90 2.11
C HIS A 116 -5.02 -14.46 0.71
N LYS A 117 -3.72 -14.58 0.38
CA LYS A 117 -3.16 -14.05 -0.87
C LYS A 117 -3.81 -14.61 -2.13
N ASP A 118 -4.14 -15.89 -2.12
CA ASP A 118 -4.74 -16.57 -3.26
C ASP A 118 -6.24 -16.27 -3.35
N GLU A 119 -6.95 -16.18 -2.24
CA GLU A 119 -8.37 -15.80 -2.17
C GLU A 119 -8.62 -14.43 -2.82
N TYR A 120 -7.79 -13.44 -2.49
CA TYR A 120 -7.93 -12.08 -3.04
C TYR A 120 -7.08 -11.83 -4.27
N ASN A 121 -6.32 -12.83 -4.76
CA ASN A 121 -5.35 -12.69 -5.85
C ASN A 121 -4.38 -11.51 -5.63
N ILE A 122 -3.78 -11.44 -4.42
CA ILE A 122 -2.84 -10.39 -4.05
C ILE A 122 -1.52 -10.63 -4.77
N ARG A 123 -1.05 -9.63 -5.51
CA ARG A 123 0.22 -9.67 -6.25
C ARG A 123 1.16 -8.54 -5.89
N ILE A 124 0.65 -7.50 -5.24
CA ILE A 124 1.42 -6.34 -4.80
C ILE A 124 1.01 -6.00 -3.37
N LEU A 125 2.00 -5.74 -2.53
CA LEU A 125 1.83 -5.17 -1.20
C LEU A 125 2.44 -3.77 -1.18
N ASN A 126 1.61 -2.76 -0.89
CA ASN A 126 2.06 -1.40 -0.63
C ASN A 126 2.11 -1.13 0.88
N ILE A 127 3.28 -0.75 1.38
CA ILE A 127 3.53 -0.39 2.77
C ILE A 127 3.92 1.09 2.82
N SER A 128 2.93 1.97 2.99
CA SER A 128 3.15 3.43 3.11
C SER A 128 3.35 3.86 4.58
N VAL A 129 3.93 2.98 5.39
CA VAL A 129 4.23 3.23 6.79
C VAL A 129 5.73 3.36 6.97
N GLY A 130 6.17 4.54 7.34
CA GLY A 130 7.53 4.76 7.81
C GLY A 130 7.60 4.37 9.28
N MET A 131 8.20 3.23 9.59
CA MET A 131 8.28 2.72 10.94
C MET A 131 9.51 3.21 11.69
N LEU A 132 9.23 3.75 12.80
CA LEU A 132 9.41 3.21 14.18
C LEU A 132 10.86 3.26 14.61
N LYS A 133 11.28 4.50 14.91
CA LYS A 133 12.58 4.75 15.59
C LYS A 133 12.72 3.99 16.93
N ASN A 134 11.62 3.39 17.43
CA ASN A 134 11.57 2.82 18.78
C ASN A 134 11.26 1.31 18.80
N ALA A 135 11.25 0.63 17.67
CA ALA A 135 11.13 -0.83 17.67
C ALA A 135 12.43 -1.46 18.14
N ARG A 136 12.34 -2.52 18.97
CA ARG A 136 13.52 -3.29 19.36
C ARG A 136 14.19 -3.90 18.15
N GLU A 137 15.49 -4.05 18.18
CA GLU A 137 16.28 -4.60 17.07
C GLU A 137 15.74 -5.97 16.60
N GLU A 138 15.37 -6.84 17.55
CA GLU A 138 14.75 -8.13 17.26
C GLU A 138 13.45 -8.02 16.44
N GLU A 139 12.59 -7.05 16.79
CA GLU A 139 11.34 -6.80 16.08
C GLU A 139 11.57 -6.27 14.67
N GLN A 140 12.64 -5.50 14.49
CA GLN A 140 13.05 -4.97 13.19
C GLN A 140 13.53 -6.10 12.27
N VAL A 141 14.40 -6.98 12.79
CA VAL A 141 14.91 -8.14 12.05
C VAL A 141 13.77 -9.08 11.66
N GLU A 142 12.84 -9.34 12.59
CA GLU A 142 11.68 -10.18 12.31
C GLU A 142 10.78 -9.60 11.22
N LEU A 143 10.56 -8.27 11.23
CA LEU A 143 9.77 -7.62 10.18
C LEU A 143 10.44 -7.69 8.81
N ILE A 144 11.77 -7.52 8.75
CA ILE A 144 12.53 -7.65 7.50
C ILE A 144 12.36 -9.06 6.94
N LYS A 145 12.56 -10.10 7.76
CA LYS A 145 12.37 -11.48 7.35
C LYS A 145 10.95 -11.74 6.82
N LEU A 146 9.95 -11.21 7.51
CA LEU A 146 8.56 -11.40 7.10
C LEU A 146 8.25 -10.70 5.76
N VAL A 147 8.87 -9.56 5.50
CA VAL A 147 8.74 -8.86 4.21
C VAL A 147 9.46 -9.63 3.09
N GLU A 148 10.59 -10.28 3.39
CA GLU A 148 11.27 -11.18 2.46
C GLU A 148 10.42 -12.43 2.16
N GLU A 149 9.76 -13.02 3.16
CA GLU A 149 8.79 -14.12 2.96
C GLU A 149 7.65 -13.72 2.02
N VAL A 150 7.15 -12.47 2.11
CA VAL A 150 6.13 -11.95 1.19
C VAL A 150 6.66 -11.91 -0.24
N TRP A 151 7.90 -11.46 -0.43
CA TRP A 151 8.55 -11.43 -1.74
C TRP A 151 8.73 -12.82 -2.31
N ASP A 152 9.23 -13.75 -1.51
CA ASP A 152 9.43 -15.16 -1.89
C ASP A 152 8.10 -15.87 -2.20
N ALA A 153 7.01 -15.43 -1.58
CA ALA A 153 5.66 -15.89 -1.89
C ALA A 153 5.11 -15.35 -3.23
N GLY A 154 5.91 -14.62 -4.01
CA GLY A 154 5.57 -14.08 -5.33
C GLY A 154 4.74 -12.78 -5.28
N ILE A 155 4.78 -12.04 -4.17
CA ILE A 155 4.12 -10.74 -4.01
C ILE A 155 5.17 -9.64 -4.08
N VAL A 156 5.02 -8.71 -5.02
CA VAL A 156 5.90 -7.54 -5.12
C VAL A 156 5.64 -6.61 -3.95
N VAL A 157 6.67 -6.32 -3.16
CA VAL A 157 6.57 -5.40 -2.02
C VAL A 157 7.12 -4.04 -2.40
N VAL A 158 6.32 -3.01 -2.16
CA VAL A 158 6.68 -1.60 -2.36
C VAL A 158 6.56 -0.88 -1.01
N ALA A 159 7.64 -0.32 -0.51
CA ALA A 159 7.68 0.38 0.76
C ALA A 159 8.17 1.82 0.62
N ALA A 160 7.65 2.70 1.48
CA ALA A 160 8.17 4.06 1.58
C ALA A 160 9.56 4.07 2.23
N ALA A 161 10.45 4.93 1.75
CA ALA A 161 11.74 5.19 2.39
C ALA A 161 11.60 5.85 3.77
N GLY A 162 10.45 6.47 4.04
CA GLY A 162 10.18 7.22 5.25
C GLY A 162 10.41 8.73 5.07
N ASN A 163 10.18 9.50 6.15
CA ASN A 163 10.17 10.96 6.14
C ASN A 163 11.30 11.56 7.00
N ASN A 164 12.39 10.82 7.25
CA ASN A 164 13.48 11.23 8.12
C ASN A 164 14.66 11.87 7.39
N GLY A 165 14.59 12.02 6.04
CA GLY A 165 15.61 12.68 5.23
C GLY A 165 15.77 14.17 5.54
N PRO A 166 16.81 14.85 4.96
CA PRO A 166 17.73 14.30 3.96
C PRO A 166 19.01 13.66 4.52
N ALA A 167 19.17 13.57 5.85
CA ALA A 167 20.39 13.04 6.45
C ALA A 167 20.64 11.56 6.04
N GLY A 168 21.93 11.18 6.02
CA GLY A 168 22.32 9.79 5.80
C GLY A 168 21.67 8.85 6.82
N ASN A 169 21.42 7.59 6.44
CA ASN A 169 20.76 6.56 7.26
C ASN A 169 19.33 6.95 7.72
N SER A 170 18.61 7.74 6.90
CA SER A 170 17.27 8.20 7.20
C SER A 170 16.17 7.24 6.73
N VAL A 171 16.51 6.25 5.90
CA VAL A 171 15.56 5.24 5.42
C VAL A 171 15.07 4.39 6.58
N THR A 172 13.76 4.22 6.64
CA THR A 172 13.09 3.48 7.72
C THR A 172 12.79 2.03 7.33
N ILE A 173 12.48 1.20 8.32
CA ILE A 173 12.04 -0.17 8.09
C ILE A 173 10.56 -0.15 7.66
N PRO A 174 10.16 -0.98 6.66
CA PRO A 174 10.94 -2.01 5.99
C PRO A 174 11.77 -1.53 4.80
N GLY A 175 11.79 -0.23 4.49
CA GLY A 175 12.46 0.33 3.30
C GLY A 175 13.98 0.06 3.22
N ILE A 176 14.65 -0.29 4.32
CA ILE A 176 16.08 -0.70 4.29
C ILE A 176 16.28 -2.12 3.72
N CYS A 177 15.22 -2.91 3.58
CA CYS A 177 15.29 -4.26 3.02
C CYS A 177 15.71 -4.19 1.55
N ARG A 178 16.77 -4.91 1.18
CA ARG A 178 17.34 -4.86 -0.18
C ARG A 178 16.56 -5.68 -1.20
N THR A 179 15.71 -6.58 -0.75
CA THR A 179 14.94 -7.49 -1.60
C THR A 179 13.71 -6.82 -2.21
N ILE A 180 13.21 -5.73 -1.60
CA ILE A 180 11.97 -5.06 -1.98
C ILE A 180 12.21 -3.74 -2.74
N ILE A 181 11.15 -3.18 -3.29
CA ILE A 181 11.18 -1.85 -3.93
C ILE A 181 10.97 -0.78 -2.86
N THR A 182 11.97 0.06 -2.65
CA THR A 182 11.88 1.19 -1.73
C THR A 182 11.77 2.49 -2.51
N VAL A 183 10.78 3.30 -2.15
CA VAL A 183 10.45 4.55 -2.86
C VAL A 183 10.71 5.74 -1.95
N GLY A 184 11.56 6.65 -2.42
CA GLY A 184 11.80 7.98 -1.86
C GLY A 184 11.21 9.07 -2.74
N SER A 185 11.17 10.31 -2.23
CA SER A 185 10.90 11.50 -3.03
C SER A 185 12.19 11.99 -3.71
N SER A 186 12.07 12.52 -4.92
CA SER A 186 13.10 13.36 -5.55
C SER A 186 12.72 14.83 -5.41
N ASP A 187 13.70 15.69 -5.29
CA ASP A 187 13.53 17.16 -5.34
C ASP A 187 13.08 17.60 -6.75
#